data_5c7f345367cf31c4c27c006b257d8408
#
_entry.id   5c7f345367cf31c4c27c006b257d8408
#
_cell.length_a   1.000
_cell.length_b   1.000
_cell.length_c   1.000
_cell.angle_alpha   90.00
_cell.angle_beta   90.00
_cell.angle_gamma   90.00
#
_symmetry.space_group_name_H-M   'P 1'
#
loop_
_entity.id
_entity.type
_entity.pdbx_description
1 polymer ?
#
loop_
_entity_poly.entity_id
_entity_poly.type
_entity_poly.pdbx_seq_one_letter_code
_entity_poly.pdbx_strand_id
1 'polypeptide(L)'
;MTAYLLKSSLSLLLLFVFYKVALENERLHTFKRFYLLGSLLFSAVVPLLAMEAAPGVAELASNLPEPVFVQRLPTVLPSAPEATTPPYWFMLYAIVTAVLLGRFGHNLYRLTRQIADNPKQAFCGATLVQLSIDTLPYTFLRYLFVSATAHQRGEIEEELFTHELTHVRQRHSLDVLLIEGVLCFAWFNPLLYGYRQAIQLNHEFLADAAVNSQYHNVPHYQRLLLNKLTPAPAPVLVSTLLFQATKQRLLMMTKHTSRRATWLLGTFSGLLIGALALLFGTAAAQVAPLTRKLSVSIPAKNQRPATTTNPDTLLQRYGDKMVNVPYGQDKKYADLTVEERKQVWVSPLSPRRTPTEAQWTDWHNPHKFGIWVDGKRLRGKGLDSYRRTDIVAFSGSYVHKNARQPEGYLYQMDLTTQKGYAQEVREHQESPFMVVIKDVPMPKKRGKSQKK
;
A
#
# COMPACT_ATOMS: atom_id res chain seq x y z
N MET A 1 0.24 4.72 8.47
CA MET A 1 0.96 5.07 7.24
C MET A 1 0.93 3.97 6.19
N THR A 2 1.20 2.71 6.52
CA THR A 2 1.17 1.58 5.56
C THR A 2 -0.16 1.42 4.83
N ALA A 3 -1.29 1.52 5.52
CA ALA A 3 -2.63 1.43 4.92
C ALA A 3 -2.92 2.57 3.92
N TYR A 4 -2.43 3.78 4.19
CA TYR A 4 -2.54 4.90 3.26
C TYR A 4 -1.75 4.64 1.97
N LEU A 5 -0.47 4.27 2.11
CA LEU A 5 0.40 3.97 0.96
C LEU A 5 -0.15 2.82 0.11
N LEU A 6 -0.70 1.79 0.75
CA LEU A 6 -1.32 0.66 0.06
C LEU A 6 -2.57 1.09 -0.73
N LYS A 7 -3.50 1.82 -0.11
CA LYS A 7 -4.71 2.32 -0.76
C LYS A 7 -4.39 3.28 -1.91
N SER A 8 -3.46 4.21 -1.69
CA SER A 8 -3.00 5.15 -2.71
C SER A 8 -2.35 4.42 -3.89
N SER A 9 -1.44 3.49 -3.65
CA SER A 9 -0.78 2.72 -4.70
C SER A 9 -1.76 1.80 -5.45
N LEU A 10 -2.74 1.21 -4.76
CA LEU A 10 -3.74 0.34 -5.40
C LEU A 10 -4.70 1.15 -6.29
N SER A 11 -5.19 2.30 -5.82
CA SER A 11 -6.02 3.20 -6.65
C SER A 11 -5.25 3.72 -7.86
N LEU A 12 -3.98 4.12 -7.66
CA LEU A 12 -3.11 4.55 -8.75
C LEU A 12 -2.89 3.43 -9.78
N LEU A 13 -2.68 2.19 -9.33
CA LEU A 13 -2.51 1.01 -10.20
C LEU A 13 -3.76 0.76 -11.04
N LEU A 14 -4.94 0.72 -10.42
CA LEU A 14 -6.20 0.45 -11.13
C LEU A 14 -6.48 1.52 -12.19
N LEU A 15 -6.28 2.79 -11.86
CA LEU A 15 -6.46 3.89 -12.81
C LEU A 15 -5.41 3.85 -13.93
N PHE A 16 -4.16 3.48 -13.64
CA PHE A 16 -3.12 3.34 -14.65
C PHE A 16 -3.35 2.17 -15.60
N VAL A 17 -3.79 1.02 -15.07
CA VAL A 17 -4.15 -0.14 -15.89
C VAL A 17 -5.29 0.21 -16.83
N PHE A 18 -6.33 0.89 -16.33
CA PHE A 18 -7.42 1.37 -17.19
C PHE A 18 -6.91 2.33 -18.29
N TYR A 19 -6.03 3.26 -17.96
CA TYR A 19 -5.39 4.13 -18.95
C TYR A 19 -4.67 3.32 -20.02
N LYS A 20 -3.83 2.36 -19.62
CA LYS A 20 -3.03 1.54 -20.53
C LYS A 20 -3.88 0.69 -21.47
N VAL A 21 -4.95 0.07 -20.95
CA VAL A 21 -5.81 -0.85 -21.72
C VAL A 21 -6.82 -0.11 -22.58
N ALA A 22 -7.46 0.91 -22.03
CA ALA A 22 -8.60 1.54 -22.67
C ALA A 22 -8.29 2.90 -23.33
N LEU A 23 -7.42 3.70 -22.74
CA LEU A 23 -7.21 5.09 -23.17
C LEU A 23 -5.95 5.30 -24.02
N GLU A 24 -4.85 4.60 -23.72
CA GLU A 24 -3.53 4.89 -24.33
C GLU A 24 -3.59 4.94 -25.83
N ASN A 25 -4.29 3.99 -26.45
CA ASN A 25 -4.38 3.87 -27.90
C ASN A 25 -5.50 4.71 -28.54
N GLU A 26 -6.22 5.54 -27.81
CA GLU A 26 -7.32 6.33 -28.34
C GLU A 26 -6.90 7.80 -28.60
N ARG A 27 -7.51 8.46 -29.60
CA ARG A 27 -7.20 9.86 -29.99
C ARG A 27 -7.94 10.87 -29.10
N LEU A 28 -7.86 10.70 -27.77
CA LEU A 28 -8.50 11.53 -26.76
C LEU A 28 -7.47 12.32 -25.96
N HIS A 29 -6.54 13.01 -26.63
CA HIS A 29 -5.32 13.54 -25.99
C HIS A 29 -5.61 14.51 -24.86
N THR A 30 -6.55 15.45 -25.03
CA THR A 30 -6.94 16.39 -23.97
C THR A 30 -7.57 15.66 -22.79
N PHE A 31 -8.48 14.72 -23.05
CA PHE A 31 -9.09 13.90 -21.99
C PHE A 31 -8.05 13.09 -21.23
N LYS A 32 -7.14 12.41 -21.95
CA LYS A 32 -6.03 11.64 -21.35
C LYS A 32 -5.15 12.47 -20.44
N ARG A 33 -4.84 13.71 -20.82
CA ARG A 33 -4.07 14.64 -19.99
C ARG A 33 -4.75 14.88 -18.64
N PHE A 34 -6.02 15.29 -18.67
CA PHE A 34 -6.76 15.54 -17.43
C PHE A 34 -7.03 14.26 -16.63
N TYR A 35 -7.24 13.14 -17.30
CA TYR A 35 -7.37 11.84 -16.66
C TYR A 35 -6.11 11.43 -15.88
N LEU A 36 -4.93 11.53 -16.50
CA LEU A 36 -3.65 11.19 -15.86
C LEU A 36 -3.36 12.09 -14.66
N LEU A 37 -3.52 13.40 -14.82
CA LEU A 37 -3.29 14.35 -13.71
C LEU A 37 -4.35 14.19 -12.61
N GLY A 38 -5.61 14.03 -13.00
CA GLY A 38 -6.72 13.82 -12.06
C GLY A 38 -6.60 12.51 -11.29
N SER A 39 -6.19 11.42 -11.96
CA SER A 39 -5.99 10.12 -11.30
C SER A 39 -4.81 10.14 -10.33
N LEU A 40 -3.75 10.88 -10.63
CA LEU A 40 -2.62 11.10 -9.73
C LEU A 40 -3.07 11.83 -8.45
N LEU A 41 -3.80 12.94 -8.61
CA LEU A 41 -4.35 13.71 -7.49
C LEU A 41 -5.37 12.89 -6.68
N PHE A 42 -6.28 12.21 -7.36
CA PHE A 42 -7.30 11.35 -6.75
C PHE A 42 -6.67 10.28 -5.87
N SER A 43 -5.66 9.56 -6.36
CA SER A 43 -5.00 8.50 -5.61
C SER A 43 -4.26 9.00 -4.36
N ALA A 44 -3.81 10.27 -4.37
CA ALA A 44 -3.19 10.90 -3.21
C ALA A 44 -4.23 11.40 -2.18
N VAL A 45 -5.34 11.98 -2.64
CA VAL A 45 -6.32 12.69 -1.78
C VAL A 45 -7.36 11.75 -1.18
N VAL A 46 -7.90 10.81 -1.98
CA VAL A 46 -9.03 9.95 -1.52
C VAL A 46 -8.72 9.13 -0.27
N PRO A 47 -7.53 8.50 -0.11
CA PRO A 47 -7.23 7.79 1.12
C PRO A 47 -7.10 8.70 2.35
N LEU A 48 -6.81 10.01 2.19
CA LEU A 48 -6.76 10.99 3.29
C LEU A 48 -8.18 11.29 3.79
N LEU A 49 -9.13 11.52 2.88
CA LEU A 49 -10.52 11.79 3.23
C LEU A 49 -11.16 10.63 4.01
N ALA A 50 -10.77 9.39 3.71
CA ALA A 50 -11.24 8.21 4.42
C ALA A 50 -10.71 8.09 5.86
N MET A 51 -9.61 8.77 6.20
CA MET A 51 -9.05 8.74 7.56
C MET A 51 -9.78 9.70 8.52
N GLU A 52 -10.37 10.78 8.03
CA GLU A 52 -11.05 11.78 8.86
C GLU A 52 -12.51 11.41 9.21
N ALA A 53 -13.11 10.46 8.51
CA ALA A 53 -14.50 10.04 8.74
C ALA A 53 -14.70 9.09 9.96
N ALA A 54 -13.69 8.88 10.79
CA ALA A 54 -13.70 7.91 11.90
C ALA A 54 -14.06 8.45 13.32
N PRO A 55 -14.43 9.72 13.60
CA PRO A 55 -14.75 10.14 14.97
C PRO A 55 -16.12 9.68 15.48
N GLY A 56 -17.08 9.39 14.61
CA GLY A 56 -18.49 9.18 15.00
C GLY A 56 -18.80 7.86 15.73
N VAL A 57 -17.92 6.87 15.73
CA VAL A 57 -18.18 5.56 16.39
C VAL A 57 -17.61 5.52 17.81
N ALA A 58 -16.64 6.37 18.11
CA ALA A 58 -16.08 6.48 19.45
C ALA A 58 -17.05 7.17 20.42
N GLU A 59 -17.86 8.08 19.91
CA GLU A 59 -18.82 8.86 20.71
C GLU A 59 -20.08 8.06 21.08
N LEU A 60 -20.46 7.06 20.29
CA LEU A 60 -21.57 6.16 20.62
C LEU A 60 -21.18 5.09 21.65
N ALA A 61 -19.90 4.78 21.77
CA ALA A 61 -19.41 3.83 22.78
C ALA A 61 -19.16 4.49 24.14
N SER A 62 -19.02 5.82 24.20
CA SER A 62 -18.85 6.57 25.45
C SER A 62 -20.15 6.84 26.19
N ASN A 63 -21.32 6.61 25.56
CA ASN A 63 -22.64 6.83 26.18
C ASN A 63 -23.26 5.56 26.79
N LEU A 64 -22.52 4.47 26.94
CA LEU A 64 -22.94 3.34 27.77
C LEU A 64 -22.59 3.66 29.22
N PRO A 65 -23.56 3.52 30.18
CA PRO A 65 -23.27 3.79 31.57
C PRO A 65 -22.16 2.86 32.07
N GLU A 66 -21.04 3.46 32.49
CA GLU A 66 -19.96 2.71 33.14
C GLU A 66 -20.50 2.10 34.45
N PRO A 67 -20.21 0.80 34.73
CA PRO A 67 -20.44 0.27 36.06
C PRO A 67 -19.47 0.97 37.01
N VAL A 68 -20.05 1.77 37.90
CA VAL A 68 -19.34 2.44 39.00
C VAL A 68 -18.73 1.39 39.92
N PHE A 69 -17.49 1.04 39.72
CA PHE A 69 -16.59 0.54 40.74
C PHE A 69 -15.16 0.27 40.20
N VAL A 70 -14.36 1.28 39.99
CA VAL A 70 -12.90 1.17 40.12
C VAL A 70 -12.36 2.49 40.65
N GLN A 71 -12.04 2.48 41.93
CA GLN A 71 -11.29 3.53 42.61
C GLN A 71 -9.91 3.67 41.96
N ARG A 72 -9.74 4.74 41.19
CA ARG A 72 -8.42 5.06 40.57
C ARG A 72 -7.46 5.51 41.69
N LEU A 73 -6.48 4.66 41.99
CA LEU A 73 -5.26 5.15 42.64
C LEU A 73 -4.46 5.96 41.61
N PRO A 74 -4.04 7.17 41.92
CA PRO A 74 -3.20 7.93 41.01
C PRO A 74 -1.75 7.41 41.09
N THR A 75 -1.37 6.53 40.17
CA THR A 75 0.04 6.20 39.98
C THR A 75 0.59 7.10 38.89
N VAL A 76 0.93 8.33 39.26
CA VAL A 76 1.75 9.20 38.42
C VAL A 76 3.22 8.83 38.74
N LEU A 77 3.75 7.86 38.01
CA LEU A 77 5.18 7.75 37.78
C LEU A 77 5.46 8.47 36.46
N PRO A 78 6.29 9.52 36.45
CA PRO A 78 6.73 10.11 35.21
C PRO A 78 7.57 9.06 34.48
N SER A 79 7.00 8.49 33.40
CA SER A 79 7.79 7.72 32.44
C SER A 79 8.82 8.66 31.85
N ALA A 80 10.11 8.36 32.07
CA ALA A 80 11.17 9.00 31.33
C ALA A 80 10.86 8.92 29.82
N PRO A 81 11.06 10.00 29.05
CA PRO A 81 10.83 9.96 27.62
C PRO A 81 11.74 8.87 27.03
N GLU A 82 11.13 7.80 26.52
CA GLU A 82 11.85 6.85 25.67
C GLU A 82 12.44 7.67 24.53
N ALA A 83 13.75 7.75 24.48
CA ALA A 83 14.48 8.32 23.36
C ALA A 83 14.20 7.40 22.15
N THR A 84 13.13 7.72 21.40
CA THR A 84 12.80 7.04 20.16
C THR A 84 13.86 7.41 19.14
N THR A 85 14.90 6.59 19.04
CA THR A 85 15.82 6.68 17.91
C THR A 85 15.02 6.57 16.63
N PRO A 86 15.09 7.54 15.72
CA PRO A 86 14.34 7.48 14.47
C PRO A 86 14.74 6.20 13.73
N PRO A 87 13.78 5.42 13.20
CA PRO A 87 14.09 4.18 12.51
C PRO A 87 15.00 4.47 11.31
N TYR A 88 16.05 3.69 11.12
CA TYR A 88 17.07 3.88 10.07
C TYR A 88 16.45 4.04 8.65
N TRP A 89 15.30 3.44 8.39
CA TRP A 89 14.54 3.60 7.14
C TRP A 89 14.08 5.04 6.91
N PHE A 90 13.69 5.75 7.98
CA PHE A 90 13.29 7.16 7.85
C PHE A 90 14.49 8.03 7.48
N MET A 91 15.66 7.75 8.05
CA MET A 91 16.90 8.45 7.69
C MET A 91 17.28 8.16 6.24
N LEU A 92 17.23 6.89 5.81
CA LEU A 92 17.50 6.51 4.42
C LEU A 92 16.52 7.20 3.46
N TYR A 93 15.22 7.17 3.76
CA TYR A 93 14.20 7.87 2.97
C TYR A 93 14.48 9.37 2.87
N ALA A 94 14.80 10.01 3.99
CA ALA A 94 15.09 11.44 4.04
C ALA A 94 16.33 11.80 3.20
N ILE A 95 17.40 11.00 3.29
CA ILE A 95 18.63 11.20 2.51
C ILE A 95 18.34 11.08 1.01
N VAL A 96 17.68 10.00 0.57
CA VAL A 96 17.35 9.81 -0.85
C VAL A 96 16.46 10.93 -1.36
N THR A 97 15.43 11.30 -0.60
CA THR A 97 14.53 12.41 -0.95
C THR A 97 15.29 13.74 -1.05
N ALA A 98 16.19 14.04 -0.11
CA ALA A 98 17.01 15.24 -0.13
C ALA A 98 17.92 15.28 -1.38
N VAL A 99 18.56 14.16 -1.73
CA VAL A 99 19.39 14.06 -2.94
C VAL A 99 18.56 14.29 -4.20
N LEU A 100 17.36 13.69 -4.31
CA LEU A 100 16.47 13.87 -5.46
C LEU A 100 15.95 15.30 -5.57
N LEU A 101 15.56 15.93 -4.45
CA LEU A 101 15.18 17.35 -4.40
C LEU A 101 16.35 18.26 -4.79
N GLY A 102 17.55 17.98 -4.28
CA GLY A 102 18.75 18.72 -4.66
C GLY A 102 19.04 18.63 -6.17
N ARG A 103 18.93 17.42 -6.76
CA ARG A 103 19.07 17.19 -8.20
C ARG A 103 17.97 17.92 -8.99
N PHE A 104 16.72 17.84 -8.55
CA PHE A 104 15.61 18.54 -9.18
C PHE A 104 15.81 20.06 -9.15
N GLY A 105 16.15 20.62 -7.97
CA GLY A 105 16.47 22.05 -7.82
C GLY A 105 17.67 22.48 -8.67
N HIS A 106 18.72 21.67 -8.74
CA HIS A 106 19.88 21.95 -9.58
C HIS A 106 19.53 21.97 -11.07
N ASN A 107 18.71 21.04 -11.55
CA ASN A 107 18.23 21.04 -12.93
C ASN A 107 17.40 22.30 -13.25
N LEU A 108 16.53 22.70 -12.32
CA LEU A 108 15.72 23.91 -12.46
C LEU A 108 16.61 25.18 -12.47
N TYR A 109 17.61 25.24 -11.57
CA TYR A 109 18.58 26.31 -11.54
C TYR A 109 19.38 26.41 -12.85
N ARG A 110 19.82 25.28 -13.42
CA ARG A 110 20.50 25.27 -14.73
C ARG A 110 19.64 25.85 -15.84
N LEU A 111 18.35 25.47 -15.91
CA LEU A 111 17.40 25.99 -16.89
C LEU A 111 17.16 27.51 -16.71
N THR A 112 16.97 27.96 -15.47
CA THR A 112 16.78 29.39 -15.19
C THR A 112 18.04 30.22 -15.52
N ARG A 113 19.22 29.64 -15.25
CA ARG A 113 20.49 30.28 -15.62
C ARG A 113 20.68 30.35 -17.14
N GLN A 114 20.35 29.30 -17.90
CA GLN A 114 20.35 29.35 -19.37
C GLN A 114 19.42 30.43 -19.91
N ILE A 115 18.24 30.62 -19.27
CA ILE A 115 17.35 31.73 -19.62
C ILE A 115 18.00 33.08 -19.31
N ALA A 116 18.69 33.21 -18.16
CA ALA A 116 19.30 34.47 -17.75
C ALA A 116 20.46 34.88 -18.67
N ASP A 117 21.33 33.96 -19.02
CA ASP A 117 22.62 34.17 -19.66
C ASP A 117 22.54 34.32 -21.20
N ASN A 118 21.40 34.01 -21.83
CA ASN A 118 21.27 34.00 -23.28
C ASN A 118 20.34 35.10 -23.80
N PRO A 119 20.55 35.59 -25.05
CA PRO A 119 19.69 36.58 -25.70
C PRO A 119 18.25 36.11 -25.81
N LYS A 120 17.30 37.05 -25.64
CA LYS A 120 15.88 36.78 -25.62
C LYS A 120 15.16 37.64 -26.64
N GLN A 121 14.20 37.06 -27.35
CA GLN A 121 13.36 37.74 -28.30
C GLN A 121 11.90 37.32 -28.13
N ALA A 122 10.95 38.22 -28.26
CA ALA A 122 9.53 37.87 -28.28
C ALA A 122 9.18 37.13 -29.58
N PHE A 123 8.50 36.00 -29.50
CA PHE A 123 8.14 35.18 -30.66
C PHE A 123 6.78 34.49 -30.45
N CYS A 124 5.78 34.84 -31.22
CA CYS A 124 4.45 34.17 -31.25
C CYS A 124 3.82 33.87 -29.87
N GLY A 125 3.96 34.83 -28.91
CA GLY A 125 3.43 34.67 -27.54
C GLY A 125 4.32 33.87 -26.60
N ALA A 126 5.48 33.39 -27.05
CA ALA A 126 6.56 32.79 -26.28
C ALA A 126 7.76 33.75 -26.20
N THR A 127 8.75 33.41 -25.42
CA THR A 127 10.07 34.07 -25.39
C THR A 127 11.09 33.10 -25.98
N LEU A 128 11.62 33.44 -27.14
CA LEU A 128 12.69 32.72 -27.80
C LEU A 128 14.01 32.98 -27.07
N VAL A 129 14.76 31.97 -26.74
CA VAL A 129 16.09 32.03 -26.14
C VAL A 129 17.09 31.42 -27.12
N GLN A 130 18.05 32.21 -27.57
CA GLN A 130 19.03 31.80 -28.57
C GLN A 130 20.27 31.22 -27.88
N LEU A 131 20.50 29.92 -28.08
CA LEU A 131 21.64 29.20 -27.52
C LEU A 131 22.81 29.22 -28.52
N SER A 132 24.04 29.34 -28.00
CA SER A 132 25.26 29.25 -28.80
C SER A 132 25.62 27.80 -29.17
N ILE A 133 24.91 26.85 -28.63
CA ILE A 133 25.14 25.38 -28.85
C ILE A 133 24.14 24.91 -29.90
N ASP A 134 24.60 24.10 -30.83
CA ASP A 134 23.72 23.46 -31.79
C ASP A 134 22.86 22.39 -31.11
N THR A 135 21.54 22.60 -31.07
CA THR A 135 20.57 21.78 -30.41
C THR A 135 19.23 21.79 -31.12
N LEU A 136 18.47 20.73 -31.03
CA LEU A 136 17.09 20.72 -31.46
C LEU A 136 16.29 21.71 -30.61
N PRO A 137 15.27 22.38 -31.17
CA PRO A 137 14.37 23.20 -30.41
C PRO A 137 13.74 22.44 -29.24
N TYR A 138 13.59 23.09 -28.09
CA TYR A 138 12.88 22.54 -26.92
C TYR A 138 12.28 23.68 -26.11
N THR A 139 11.30 23.34 -25.26
CA THR A 139 10.54 24.31 -24.49
C THR A 139 10.60 24.09 -22.99
N PHE A 140 10.58 25.18 -22.23
CA PHE A 140 10.38 25.17 -20.79
C PHE A 140 9.54 26.35 -20.35
N LEU A 141 8.38 26.09 -19.73
CA LEU A 141 7.37 27.09 -19.36
C LEU A 141 6.95 27.96 -20.59
N ARG A 142 7.33 29.23 -20.61
CA ARG A 142 7.05 30.16 -21.70
C ARG A 142 8.26 30.40 -22.61
N TYR A 143 9.36 29.69 -22.38
CA TYR A 143 10.60 29.88 -23.12
C TYR A 143 10.76 28.78 -24.17
N LEU A 144 11.13 29.20 -25.38
CA LEU A 144 11.48 28.35 -26.50
C LEU A 144 12.97 28.49 -26.75
N PHE A 145 13.73 27.45 -26.59
CA PHE A 145 15.17 27.40 -26.80
C PHE A 145 15.48 26.93 -28.21
N VAL A 146 16.31 27.63 -28.91
CA VAL A 146 16.75 27.29 -30.27
C VAL A 146 18.24 27.54 -30.43
N SER A 147 18.88 26.81 -31.34
CA SER A 147 20.24 27.12 -31.80
C SER A 147 20.24 28.48 -32.51
N ALA A 148 21.12 29.40 -32.10
CA ALA A 148 21.26 30.73 -32.72
C ALA A 148 21.64 30.61 -34.21
N THR A 149 22.53 29.66 -34.53
CA THR A 149 23.00 29.40 -35.90
C THR A 149 21.90 28.84 -36.78
N ALA A 150 21.15 27.83 -36.31
CA ALA A 150 20.04 27.23 -37.07
C ALA A 150 18.89 28.24 -37.28
N HIS A 151 18.60 29.06 -36.27
CA HIS A 151 17.58 30.09 -36.39
C HIS A 151 17.94 31.17 -37.39
N GLN A 152 19.19 31.67 -37.37
CA GLN A 152 19.67 32.69 -38.31
C GLN A 152 19.73 32.19 -39.77
N ARG A 153 20.00 30.91 -39.99
CA ARG A 153 20.01 30.27 -41.30
C ARG A 153 18.64 29.87 -41.82
N GLY A 154 17.60 29.98 -40.99
CA GLY A 154 16.25 29.54 -41.37
C GLY A 154 16.13 28.02 -41.54
N GLU A 155 16.98 27.24 -40.85
CA GLU A 155 17.04 25.76 -40.95
C GLU A 155 15.99 25.05 -40.07
N ILE A 156 15.18 25.83 -39.33
CA ILE A 156 14.14 25.29 -38.46
C ILE A 156 12.80 25.35 -39.16
N GLU A 157 12.21 24.20 -39.44
CA GLU A 157 10.94 24.08 -40.15
C GLU A 157 9.76 24.65 -39.31
N GLU A 158 8.77 25.27 -39.99
CA GLU A 158 7.62 25.89 -39.33
C GLU A 158 6.77 24.91 -38.54
N GLU A 159 6.69 23.64 -38.99
CA GLU A 159 6.00 22.56 -38.28
C GLU A 159 6.63 22.31 -36.93
N LEU A 160 7.96 22.41 -36.84
CA LEU A 160 8.70 22.21 -35.59
C LEU A 160 8.44 23.36 -34.62
N PHE A 161 8.42 24.59 -35.11
CA PHE A 161 8.02 25.74 -34.29
C PHE A 161 6.58 25.60 -33.76
N THR A 162 5.66 25.17 -34.62
CA THR A 162 4.25 24.94 -34.21
C THR A 162 4.15 23.85 -33.13
N HIS A 163 4.94 22.80 -33.27
CA HIS A 163 5.05 21.74 -32.27
C HIS A 163 5.50 22.29 -30.91
N GLU A 164 6.62 22.98 -30.88
CA GLU A 164 7.18 23.56 -29.67
C GLU A 164 6.29 24.66 -29.05
N LEU A 165 5.71 25.53 -29.86
CA LEU A 165 4.76 26.55 -29.39
C LEU A 165 3.51 25.91 -28.75
N THR A 166 3.11 24.73 -29.17
CA THR A 166 2.00 24.01 -28.55
C THR A 166 2.35 23.61 -27.13
N HIS A 167 3.60 23.14 -26.85
CA HIS A 167 4.05 22.88 -25.50
C HIS A 167 4.00 24.11 -24.61
N VAL A 168 4.38 25.29 -25.14
CA VAL A 168 4.29 26.56 -24.42
C VAL A 168 2.84 26.94 -24.14
N ARG A 169 1.99 26.99 -25.20
CA ARG A 169 0.58 27.41 -25.11
C ARG A 169 -0.22 26.50 -24.14
N GLN A 170 0.02 25.21 -24.16
CA GLN A 170 -0.64 24.25 -23.30
C GLN A 170 0.05 24.07 -21.94
N ARG A 171 1.15 24.78 -21.70
CA ARG A 171 1.91 24.74 -20.41
C ARG A 171 2.31 23.33 -19.99
N HIS A 172 2.73 22.49 -20.91
CA HIS A 172 3.11 21.10 -20.64
C HIS A 172 4.21 20.96 -19.59
N SER A 173 5.10 21.97 -19.49
CA SER A 173 6.16 21.99 -18.47
C SER A 173 5.63 21.94 -17.04
N LEU A 174 4.42 22.45 -16.76
CA LEU A 174 3.83 22.40 -15.42
C LEU A 174 3.47 20.96 -15.02
N ASP A 175 2.94 20.18 -15.96
CA ASP A 175 2.60 18.78 -15.73
C ASP A 175 3.86 17.95 -15.45
N VAL A 176 4.94 18.24 -16.20
CA VAL A 176 6.25 17.59 -15.99
C VAL A 176 6.85 17.99 -14.64
N LEU A 177 6.81 19.27 -14.28
CA LEU A 177 7.29 19.72 -12.96
C LEU A 177 6.49 19.08 -11.82
N LEU A 178 5.18 18.92 -11.98
CA LEU A 178 4.33 18.26 -11.00
C LEU A 178 4.75 16.80 -10.79
N ILE A 179 4.87 16.01 -11.87
CA ILE A 179 5.21 14.59 -11.74
C ILE A 179 6.65 14.38 -11.25
N GLU A 180 7.62 15.20 -11.69
CA GLU A 180 9.00 15.17 -11.19
C GLU A 180 9.06 15.54 -9.69
N GLY A 181 8.27 16.53 -9.25
CA GLY A 181 8.13 16.87 -7.84
C GLY A 181 7.55 15.72 -7.02
N VAL A 182 6.49 15.07 -7.49
CA VAL A 182 5.90 13.89 -6.84
C VAL A 182 6.91 12.74 -6.75
N LEU A 183 7.70 12.52 -7.82
CA LEU A 183 8.75 11.49 -7.86
C LEU A 183 9.87 11.74 -6.85
N CYS A 184 10.16 12.98 -6.47
CA CYS A 184 11.13 13.26 -5.41
C CYS A 184 10.70 12.70 -4.06
N PHE A 185 9.40 12.67 -3.75
CA PHE A 185 8.85 12.15 -2.50
C PHE A 185 8.45 10.68 -2.57
N ALA A 186 7.89 10.24 -3.69
CA ALA A 186 7.39 8.88 -3.87
C ALA A 186 8.25 8.07 -4.85
N TRP A 187 9.56 8.28 -4.83
CA TRP A 187 10.56 7.67 -5.69
C TRP A 187 10.56 6.14 -5.66
N PHE A 188 10.12 5.54 -4.58
CA PHE A 188 10.00 4.10 -4.39
C PHE A 188 8.79 3.46 -5.11
N ASN A 189 7.86 4.27 -5.66
CA ASN A 189 6.68 3.75 -6.35
C ASN A 189 6.93 3.65 -7.87
N PRO A 190 7.08 2.43 -8.45
CA PRO A 190 7.38 2.24 -9.86
C PRO A 190 6.25 2.74 -10.79
N LEU A 191 5.01 2.80 -10.33
CA LEU A 191 3.87 3.27 -11.13
C LEU A 191 4.05 4.73 -11.57
N LEU A 192 4.64 5.57 -10.71
CA LEU A 192 4.86 7.00 -11.02
C LEU A 192 5.80 7.21 -12.21
N TYR A 193 6.78 6.33 -12.40
CA TYR A 193 7.63 6.38 -13.60
C TYR A 193 6.83 6.04 -14.87
N GLY A 194 5.89 5.10 -14.78
CA GLY A 194 4.93 4.84 -15.86
C GLY A 194 4.02 6.02 -16.14
N TYR A 195 3.50 6.68 -15.11
CA TYR A 195 2.71 7.92 -15.25
C TYR A 195 3.50 9.03 -15.91
N ARG A 196 4.75 9.25 -15.50
CA ARG A 196 5.65 10.23 -16.11
C ARG A 196 5.79 9.99 -17.61
N GLN A 197 6.07 8.76 -18.03
CA GLN A 197 6.19 8.40 -19.45
C GLN A 197 4.88 8.61 -20.20
N ALA A 198 3.75 8.22 -19.61
CA ALA A 198 2.43 8.41 -20.20
C ALA A 198 2.05 9.88 -20.39
N ILE A 199 2.35 10.72 -19.39
CA ILE A 199 2.13 12.18 -19.46
C ILE A 199 2.98 12.80 -20.56
N GLN A 200 4.28 12.50 -20.59
CA GLN A 200 5.19 13.03 -21.60
C GLN A 200 4.77 12.59 -23.00
N LEU A 201 4.47 11.31 -23.21
CA LEU A 201 4.01 10.80 -24.50
C LEU A 201 2.69 11.46 -24.95
N ASN A 202 1.77 11.68 -24.01
CA ASN A 202 0.51 12.37 -24.34
C ASN A 202 0.72 13.85 -24.71
N HIS A 203 1.73 14.52 -24.15
CA HIS A 203 2.12 15.87 -24.57
C HIS A 203 2.61 15.88 -26.03
N GLU A 204 3.40 14.87 -26.41
CA GLU A 204 3.83 14.71 -27.82
C GLU A 204 2.62 14.53 -28.75
N PHE A 205 1.64 13.71 -28.37
CA PHE A 205 0.42 13.53 -29.15
C PHE A 205 -0.38 14.82 -29.30
N LEU A 206 -0.45 15.66 -28.27
CA LEU A 206 -1.12 16.95 -28.32
C LEU A 206 -0.41 17.93 -29.26
N ALA A 207 0.93 17.99 -29.20
CA ALA A 207 1.72 18.82 -30.07
C ALA A 207 1.64 18.35 -31.53
N ASP A 208 1.75 17.05 -31.79
CA ASP A 208 1.59 16.46 -33.11
C ASP A 208 0.19 16.69 -33.71
N ALA A 209 -0.85 16.60 -32.86
CA ALA A 209 -2.22 16.88 -33.29
C ALA A 209 -2.40 18.35 -33.72
N ALA A 210 -1.74 19.30 -33.04
CA ALA A 210 -1.76 20.71 -33.39
C ALA A 210 -1.10 20.97 -34.75
N VAL A 211 0.09 20.37 -34.99
CA VAL A 211 0.78 20.46 -36.29
C VAL A 211 -0.10 19.88 -37.40
N ASN A 212 -0.64 18.67 -37.20
CA ASN A 212 -1.48 18.02 -38.20
C ASN A 212 -2.77 18.82 -38.51
N SER A 213 -3.33 19.49 -37.52
CA SER A 213 -4.52 20.35 -37.72
C SER A 213 -4.23 21.63 -38.45
N GLN A 214 -2.99 22.14 -38.40
CA GLN A 214 -2.58 23.39 -39.05
C GLN A 214 -2.10 23.17 -40.47
N TYR A 215 -1.24 22.18 -40.68
CA TYR A 215 -0.57 21.95 -41.97
C TYR A 215 -1.23 20.90 -42.85
N HIS A 216 -2.06 20.01 -42.30
CA HIS A 216 -2.81 18.97 -43.03
C HIS A 216 -1.93 18.03 -43.88
N ASN A 217 -0.62 17.95 -43.62
CA ASN A 217 0.36 17.11 -44.34
C ASN A 217 1.05 16.14 -43.40
N VAL A 218 0.33 15.12 -42.96
CA VAL A 218 0.83 14.08 -42.07
C VAL A 218 2.08 13.38 -42.61
N PRO A 219 2.14 12.94 -43.89
CA PRO A 219 3.32 12.24 -44.38
C PRO A 219 4.60 13.08 -44.37
N HIS A 220 4.49 14.40 -44.69
CA HIS A 220 5.64 15.31 -44.61
C HIS A 220 6.14 15.44 -43.21
N TYR A 221 5.27 15.72 -42.25
CA TYR A 221 5.62 15.88 -40.85
C TYR A 221 6.22 14.58 -40.25
N GLN A 222 5.70 13.41 -40.63
CA GLN A 222 6.27 12.11 -40.21
C GLN A 222 7.71 11.93 -40.69
N ARG A 223 8.00 12.29 -41.98
CA ARG A 223 9.37 12.27 -42.51
C ARG A 223 10.29 13.22 -41.77
N LEU A 224 9.81 14.42 -41.48
CA LEU A 224 10.56 15.45 -40.74
C LEU A 224 10.97 14.92 -39.36
N LEU A 225 10.03 14.31 -38.63
CA LEU A 225 10.32 13.67 -37.31
C LEU A 225 11.33 12.51 -37.44
N LEU A 226 11.22 11.67 -38.48
CA LEU A 226 12.17 10.58 -38.69
C LEU A 226 13.56 11.09 -39.03
N ASN A 227 13.68 12.14 -39.85
CA ASN A 227 14.98 12.72 -40.20
C ASN A 227 15.69 13.35 -39.00
N LYS A 228 14.93 13.92 -38.05
CA LYS A 228 15.49 14.50 -36.81
C LYS A 228 15.93 13.41 -35.80
N LEU A 229 15.46 12.18 -35.95
CA LEU A 229 15.83 11.05 -35.07
C LEU A 229 17.05 10.27 -35.56
N THR A 230 17.56 10.53 -36.75
CA THR A 230 18.77 9.91 -37.28
C THR A 230 20.01 10.76 -36.96
N PRO A 231 20.54 10.70 -35.75
CA PRO A 231 21.89 11.17 -35.46
C PRO A 231 22.77 9.99 -35.12
N ALA A 232 24.06 10.21 -35.23
CA ALA A 232 25.19 9.43 -34.77
C ALA A 232 24.97 8.15 -33.92
N PRO A 233 25.81 7.13 -34.01
CA PRO A 233 25.60 5.81 -33.42
C PRO A 233 25.37 5.91 -31.89
N ALA A 234 24.11 5.89 -31.49
CA ALA A 234 23.73 5.82 -30.09
C ALA A 234 23.85 4.38 -29.58
N PRO A 235 24.20 4.16 -28.31
CA PRO A 235 24.25 2.81 -27.72
C PRO A 235 22.89 2.11 -27.90
N VAL A 236 22.92 0.85 -28.31
CA VAL A 236 21.74 0.03 -28.70
C VAL A 236 20.61 0.06 -27.66
N LEU A 237 20.92 0.14 -26.37
CA LEU A 237 19.92 0.19 -25.29
C LEU A 237 19.10 1.48 -25.23
N VAL A 238 19.66 2.62 -25.65
CA VAL A 238 18.96 3.90 -25.68
C VAL A 238 18.07 4.02 -26.92
N SER A 239 18.50 3.43 -28.03
CA SER A 239 17.81 3.42 -29.31
C SER A 239 16.41 2.80 -29.25
N THR A 240 16.22 1.72 -28.51
CA THR A 240 14.93 0.98 -28.49
C THR A 240 13.79 1.73 -27.82
N LEU A 241 14.05 2.49 -26.74
CA LEU A 241 13.01 3.23 -26.02
C LEU A 241 12.56 4.49 -26.78
N LEU A 242 13.50 5.22 -27.37
CA LEU A 242 13.20 6.37 -28.24
C LEU A 242 12.42 5.94 -29.48
N PHE A 243 12.78 4.80 -30.08
CA PHE A 243 12.06 4.26 -31.22
C PHE A 243 10.62 3.89 -30.89
N GLN A 244 10.34 3.30 -29.71
CA GLN A 244 8.97 2.96 -29.32
C GLN A 244 8.08 4.20 -29.16
N ALA A 245 8.56 5.24 -28.49
CA ALA A 245 7.81 6.49 -28.33
C ALA A 245 7.50 7.13 -29.70
N THR A 246 8.50 7.20 -30.58
CA THR A 246 8.32 7.74 -31.94
C THR A 246 7.36 6.91 -32.78
N LYS A 247 7.46 5.57 -32.71
CA LYS A 247 6.52 4.68 -33.39
C LYS A 247 5.08 4.94 -32.93
N GLN A 248 4.86 5.13 -31.63
CA GLN A 248 3.53 5.45 -31.10
C GLN A 248 3.03 6.80 -31.59
N ARG A 249 3.88 7.82 -31.66
CA ARG A 249 3.54 9.14 -32.24
C ARG A 249 3.07 9.01 -33.70
N LEU A 250 3.86 8.32 -34.53
CA LEU A 250 3.54 8.12 -35.95
C LEU A 250 2.21 7.36 -36.16
N LEU A 251 1.96 6.31 -35.37
CA LEU A 251 0.72 5.55 -35.42
C LEU A 251 -0.48 6.39 -34.95
N MET A 252 -0.30 7.23 -33.91
CA MET A 252 -1.38 8.02 -33.35
C MET A 252 -1.82 9.16 -34.29
N MET A 253 -0.93 9.68 -35.15
CA MET A 253 -1.27 10.73 -36.13
C MET A 253 -2.32 10.28 -37.14
N THR A 254 -2.31 8.99 -37.51
CA THR A 254 -3.22 8.40 -38.52
C THR A 254 -4.45 7.77 -37.93
N LYS A 255 -4.52 7.63 -36.60
CA LYS A 255 -5.64 6.95 -35.93
C LYS A 255 -6.90 7.82 -35.91
N HIS A 256 -8.07 7.21 -36.00
CA HIS A 256 -9.39 7.82 -35.81
C HIS A 256 -10.14 7.14 -34.66
N THR A 257 -10.64 7.93 -33.72
CA THR A 257 -11.49 7.47 -32.63
C THR A 257 -12.95 7.88 -32.92
N SER A 258 -13.88 6.93 -32.85
CA SER A 258 -15.29 7.23 -33.07
C SER A 258 -15.90 8.04 -31.91
N ARG A 259 -16.91 8.88 -32.20
CA ARG A 259 -17.61 9.65 -31.15
C ARG A 259 -18.26 8.75 -30.10
N ARG A 260 -18.75 7.57 -30.50
CA ARG A 260 -19.34 6.58 -29.54
C ARG A 260 -18.30 6.07 -28.57
N ALA A 261 -17.11 5.71 -29.06
CA ALA A 261 -15.99 5.28 -28.20
C ALA A 261 -15.57 6.38 -27.22
N THR A 262 -15.53 7.65 -27.67
CA THR A 262 -15.24 8.80 -26.80
C THR A 262 -16.20 8.89 -25.62
N TRP A 263 -17.52 8.83 -25.88
CA TRP A 263 -18.53 8.89 -24.82
C TRP A 263 -18.46 7.68 -23.89
N LEU A 264 -18.34 6.47 -24.42
CA LEU A 264 -18.23 5.25 -23.62
C LEU A 264 -17.00 5.27 -22.70
N LEU A 265 -15.83 5.66 -23.21
CA LEU A 265 -14.61 5.74 -22.43
C LEU A 265 -14.66 6.83 -21.36
N GLY A 266 -15.26 7.98 -21.67
CA GLY A 266 -15.46 9.07 -20.70
C GLY A 266 -16.40 8.64 -19.55
N THR A 267 -17.55 8.05 -19.85
CA THR A 267 -18.51 7.57 -18.84
C THR A 267 -17.92 6.45 -17.99
N PHE A 268 -17.21 5.51 -18.60
CA PHE A 268 -16.57 4.40 -17.88
C PHE A 268 -15.46 4.90 -16.96
N SER A 269 -14.68 5.89 -17.41
CA SER A 269 -13.67 6.54 -16.56
C SER A 269 -14.29 7.21 -15.33
N GLY A 270 -15.39 7.92 -15.51
CA GLY A 270 -16.15 8.56 -14.43
C GLY A 270 -16.72 7.54 -13.43
N LEU A 271 -17.32 6.46 -13.95
CA LEU A 271 -17.83 5.37 -13.12
C LEU A 271 -16.73 4.67 -12.33
N LEU A 272 -15.58 4.42 -12.94
CA LEU A 272 -14.42 3.83 -12.26
C LEU A 272 -13.93 4.71 -11.11
N ILE A 273 -13.76 6.00 -11.36
CA ILE A 273 -13.33 6.97 -10.34
C ILE A 273 -14.38 7.05 -9.22
N GLY A 274 -15.66 7.10 -9.54
CA GLY A 274 -16.76 7.08 -8.58
C GLY A 274 -16.80 5.80 -7.72
N ALA A 275 -16.64 4.65 -8.36
CA ALA A 275 -16.55 3.36 -7.66
C ALA A 275 -15.36 3.28 -6.72
N LEU A 276 -14.19 3.77 -7.13
CA LEU A 276 -13.00 3.82 -6.29
C LEU A 276 -13.17 4.83 -5.13
N ALA A 277 -13.83 5.96 -5.37
CA ALA A 277 -14.14 6.93 -4.31
C ALA A 277 -15.07 6.32 -3.25
N LEU A 278 -16.09 5.57 -3.66
CA LEU A 278 -16.97 4.85 -2.75
C LEU A 278 -16.22 3.73 -2.03
N LEU A 279 -15.43 2.93 -2.74
CA LEU A 279 -14.70 1.80 -2.17
C LEU A 279 -13.68 2.25 -1.10
N PHE A 280 -12.90 3.29 -1.40
CA PHE A 280 -11.86 3.77 -0.48
C PHE A 280 -12.35 4.83 0.50
N GLY A 281 -13.39 5.59 0.16
CA GLY A 281 -14.03 6.58 1.04
C GLY A 281 -14.89 5.95 2.13
N THR A 282 -15.63 4.87 1.80
CA THR A 282 -16.53 4.18 2.77
C THR A 282 -15.87 3.02 3.51
N ALA A 283 -14.73 2.51 3.04
CA ALA A 283 -14.07 1.34 3.62
C ALA A 283 -13.61 1.55 5.08
N ALA A 284 -13.41 2.79 5.53
CA ALA A 284 -13.13 3.05 6.95
C ALA A 284 -14.35 2.77 7.85
N ALA A 285 -15.57 2.96 7.34
CA ALA A 285 -16.79 2.67 8.09
C ALA A 285 -17.28 1.21 7.95
N GLN A 286 -16.95 0.54 6.84
CA GLN A 286 -17.46 -0.81 6.56
C GLN A 286 -16.45 -1.93 6.88
N VAL A 287 -15.14 -1.66 6.89
CA VAL A 287 -14.14 -2.68 7.28
C VAL A 287 -14.15 -2.90 8.80
N ALA A 288 -14.57 -1.94 9.61
CA ALA A 288 -14.74 -2.14 11.05
C ALA A 288 -15.79 -3.23 11.40
N PRO A 289 -16.98 -3.32 10.77
CA PRO A 289 -17.91 -4.40 11.06
C PRO A 289 -17.61 -5.72 10.32
N LEU A 290 -16.94 -5.71 9.14
CA LEU A 290 -16.61 -6.94 8.41
C LEU A 290 -15.38 -7.65 8.99
N THR A 291 -14.36 -6.91 9.42
CA THR A 291 -13.24 -7.50 10.19
C THR A 291 -13.70 -7.97 11.55
N ARG A 292 -14.74 -7.36 12.15
CA ARG A 292 -15.36 -7.86 13.39
C ARG A 292 -16.21 -9.11 13.16
N LYS A 293 -16.75 -9.33 11.95
CA LYS A 293 -17.48 -10.56 11.58
C LYS A 293 -16.59 -11.68 11.03
N LEU A 294 -15.37 -11.38 10.57
CA LEU A 294 -14.40 -12.35 10.05
C LEU A 294 -13.16 -12.52 10.94
N SER A 295 -13.05 -11.79 12.05
CA SER A 295 -12.12 -12.15 13.11
C SER A 295 -12.70 -13.33 13.92
N VAL A 296 -12.79 -14.48 13.25
CA VAL A 296 -12.26 -15.67 13.89
C VAL A 296 -10.83 -15.26 14.24
N SER A 297 -10.60 -14.90 15.50
CA SER A 297 -9.28 -14.60 16.01
C SER A 297 -8.43 -15.86 15.82
N ILE A 298 -7.79 -15.94 14.65
CA ILE A 298 -6.58 -16.75 14.51
C ILE A 298 -5.62 -16.05 15.45
N PRO A 299 -5.16 -16.69 16.52
CA PRO A 299 -4.18 -16.08 17.40
C PRO A 299 -2.98 -15.74 16.51
N ALA A 300 -2.68 -14.45 16.39
CA ALA A 300 -1.52 -13.98 15.67
C ALA A 300 -0.31 -14.66 16.29
N LYS A 301 0.32 -15.53 15.52
CA LYS A 301 1.59 -16.17 15.84
C LYS A 301 2.58 -15.02 16.12
N ASN A 302 2.97 -14.86 17.40
CA ASN A 302 3.98 -13.91 17.91
C ASN A 302 3.51 -12.52 18.39
N GLN A 303 2.35 -12.39 19.03
CA GLN A 303 2.25 -11.36 20.06
C GLN A 303 2.61 -12.01 21.40
N ARG A 304 3.75 -11.63 21.97
CA ARG A 304 4.07 -11.90 23.36
C ARG A 304 2.90 -11.40 24.22
N PRO A 305 2.23 -12.24 24.99
CA PRO A 305 1.24 -11.74 25.92
C PRO A 305 1.98 -10.89 26.95
N ALA A 306 1.75 -9.58 26.94
CA ALA A 306 2.21 -8.68 27.96
C ALA A 306 1.35 -8.90 29.23
N THR A 307 1.67 -9.93 29.98
CA THR A 307 1.23 -10.05 31.36
C THR A 307 2.50 -10.24 32.18
N THR A 308 3.25 -9.16 32.35
CA THR A 308 4.30 -9.06 33.36
C THR A 308 3.61 -8.93 34.72
N THR A 309 3.12 -10.05 35.22
CA THR A 309 2.79 -10.14 36.64
C THR A 309 4.13 -10.10 37.37
N ASN A 310 4.26 -9.20 38.35
CA ASN A 310 5.49 -9.01 39.12
C ASN A 310 5.99 -10.38 39.63
N PRO A 311 7.25 -10.79 39.35
CA PRO A 311 7.79 -12.09 39.75
C PRO A 311 7.69 -12.35 41.25
N ASP A 312 7.77 -11.32 42.08
CA ASP A 312 7.68 -11.43 43.53
C ASP A 312 6.24 -11.77 43.99
N THR A 313 5.23 -11.25 43.31
CA THR A 313 3.83 -11.57 43.57
C THR A 313 3.50 -13.01 43.18
N LEU A 314 4.08 -13.51 42.08
CA LEU A 314 3.94 -14.90 41.65
C LEU A 314 4.66 -15.85 42.59
N LEU A 315 5.81 -15.47 43.14
CA LEU A 315 6.54 -16.28 44.12
C LEU A 315 5.75 -16.47 45.43
N GLN A 316 5.13 -15.40 45.91
CA GLN A 316 4.29 -15.44 47.10
C GLN A 316 3.04 -16.35 46.91
N ARG A 317 2.46 -16.30 45.71
CA ARG A 317 1.19 -16.96 45.43
C ARG A 317 1.32 -18.41 44.92
N TYR A 318 2.39 -18.66 44.16
CA TYR A 318 2.57 -19.91 43.41
C TYR A 318 3.97 -20.55 43.58
N GLY A 319 4.70 -20.24 44.66
CA GLY A 319 6.08 -20.71 44.87
C GLY A 319 6.23 -22.22 44.81
N ASP A 320 5.24 -22.96 45.33
CA ASP A 320 5.24 -24.43 45.36
C ASP A 320 4.66 -25.11 44.11
N LYS A 321 4.15 -24.32 43.16
CA LYS A 321 3.52 -24.85 41.94
C LYS A 321 4.55 -25.22 40.89
N MET A 322 4.26 -26.26 40.14
CA MET A 322 5.11 -26.74 39.05
C MET A 322 5.01 -25.84 37.83
N VAL A 323 6.15 -25.52 37.25
CA VAL A 323 6.29 -24.73 36.02
C VAL A 323 6.90 -25.61 34.95
N ASN A 324 6.26 -25.68 33.79
CA ASN A 324 6.78 -26.42 32.66
C ASN A 324 7.99 -25.67 32.05
N VAL A 325 9.13 -26.36 31.98
CA VAL A 325 10.36 -25.82 31.38
C VAL A 325 10.60 -26.57 30.06
N PRO A 326 10.35 -25.93 28.92
CA PRO A 326 10.55 -26.57 27.60
C PRO A 326 11.99 -27.09 27.46
N TYR A 327 12.11 -28.35 27.02
CA TYR A 327 13.38 -29.08 26.89
C TYR A 327 14.17 -29.29 28.18
N GLY A 328 13.52 -29.17 29.35
CA GLY A 328 14.08 -29.44 30.68
C GLY A 328 13.12 -30.27 31.55
N GLN A 329 13.50 -30.47 32.81
CA GLN A 329 12.58 -31.01 33.79
C GLN A 329 11.70 -29.93 34.39
N ASP A 330 10.43 -30.24 34.63
CA ASP A 330 9.51 -29.32 35.31
C ASP A 330 10.05 -28.99 36.71
N LYS A 331 10.02 -27.71 37.09
CA LYS A 331 10.54 -27.20 38.36
C LYS A 331 9.44 -26.48 39.13
N LYS A 332 9.59 -26.43 40.47
CA LYS A 332 8.74 -25.52 41.26
C LYS A 332 9.09 -24.07 40.91
N TYR A 333 8.11 -23.17 40.97
CA TYR A 333 8.34 -21.73 40.68
C TYR A 333 9.42 -21.14 41.58
N ALA A 334 9.50 -21.56 42.85
CA ALA A 334 10.52 -21.15 43.80
C ALA A 334 11.93 -21.60 43.39
N ASP A 335 12.08 -22.69 42.66
CA ASP A 335 13.38 -23.25 42.24
C ASP A 335 13.87 -22.69 40.91
N LEU A 336 13.08 -21.80 40.25
CA LEU A 336 13.47 -21.12 39.02
C LEU A 336 14.48 -20.02 39.30
N THR A 337 15.44 -19.83 38.39
CA THR A 337 16.37 -18.71 38.45
C THR A 337 15.65 -17.38 38.25
N VAL A 338 16.25 -16.27 38.68
CA VAL A 338 15.66 -14.93 38.52
C VAL A 338 15.35 -14.61 37.06
N GLU A 339 16.18 -15.07 36.14
CA GLU A 339 15.99 -14.91 34.68
C GLU A 339 14.81 -15.76 34.17
N GLU A 340 14.69 -17.02 34.62
CA GLU A 340 13.58 -17.90 34.24
C GLU A 340 12.25 -17.38 34.79
N ARG A 341 12.20 -16.83 36.02
CA ARG A 341 11.00 -16.23 36.60
C ARG A 341 10.46 -15.06 35.79
N LYS A 342 11.32 -14.22 35.22
CA LYS A 342 10.92 -13.12 34.35
C LYS A 342 10.29 -13.59 33.02
N GLN A 343 10.53 -14.83 32.65
CA GLN A 343 10.06 -15.44 31.40
C GLN A 343 8.88 -16.40 31.61
N VAL A 344 8.36 -16.50 32.83
CA VAL A 344 7.20 -17.37 33.12
C VAL A 344 5.94 -16.71 32.57
N TRP A 345 5.22 -17.45 31.74
CA TRP A 345 3.90 -17.09 31.28
C TRP A 345 2.86 -17.94 32.02
N VAL A 346 1.84 -17.27 32.53
CA VAL A 346 0.68 -17.89 33.18
C VAL A 346 -0.46 -17.90 32.19
N SER A 347 -1.05 -19.05 31.94
CA SER A 347 -2.19 -19.18 31.03
C SER A 347 -3.39 -18.35 31.55
N PRO A 348 -3.92 -17.39 30.79
CA PRO A 348 -5.10 -16.66 31.23
C PRO A 348 -6.33 -17.55 31.19
N LEU A 349 -7.32 -17.24 32.03
CA LEU A 349 -8.66 -17.86 31.96
C LEU A 349 -9.29 -17.58 30.57
N SER A 350 -10.04 -18.55 30.07
CA SER A 350 -10.79 -18.39 28.82
C SER A 350 -11.80 -17.26 28.94
N PRO A 351 -11.80 -16.27 28.00
CA PRO A 351 -12.75 -15.16 28.08
C PRO A 351 -14.18 -15.66 27.90
N ARG A 352 -15.11 -15.21 28.75
CA ARG A 352 -16.53 -15.55 28.62
C ARG A 352 -17.09 -14.98 27.31
N ARG A 353 -17.62 -15.87 26.48
CA ARG A 353 -18.27 -15.51 25.21
C ARG A 353 -19.21 -16.62 24.76
N THR A 354 -20.40 -16.26 24.33
CA THR A 354 -21.37 -17.18 23.76
C THR A 354 -21.18 -17.24 22.24
N PRO A 355 -21.23 -18.43 21.60
CA PRO A 355 -21.12 -18.53 20.15
C PRO A 355 -22.28 -17.81 19.44
N THR A 356 -22.02 -17.25 18.26
CA THR A 356 -23.08 -16.72 17.40
C THR A 356 -23.86 -17.87 16.75
N GLU A 357 -25.06 -17.59 16.26
CA GLU A 357 -25.89 -18.62 15.59
C GLU A 357 -25.20 -19.18 14.35
N ALA A 358 -24.53 -18.33 13.57
CA ALA A 358 -23.75 -18.75 12.41
C ALA A 358 -22.56 -19.67 12.78
N GLN A 359 -21.84 -19.35 13.88
CA GLN A 359 -20.76 -20.21 14.39
C GLN A 359 -21.28 -21.54 14.86
N TRP A 360 -22.40 -21.53 15.61
CA TRP A 360 -23.02 -22.74 16.13
C TRP A 360 -23.44 -23.69 15.01
N THR A 361 -24.07 -23.16 13.95
CA THR A 361 -24.47 -23.93 12.77
C THR A 361 -23.26 -24.48 12.01
N ASP A 362 -22.19 -23.68 11.84
CA ASP A 362 -20.98 -24.12 11.12
C ASP A 362 -20.25 -25.25 11.86
N TRP A 363 -20.26 -25.26 13.20
CA TRP A 363 -19.63 -26.32 14.02
C TRP A 363 -20.29 -27.70 13.93
N HIS A 364 -21.49 -27.81 13.40
CA HIS A 364 -22.13 -29.09 13.11
C HIS A 364 -21.53 -29.80 11.89
N ASN A 365 -20.59 -29.17 11.16
CA ASN A 365 -19.90 -29.82 10.05
C ASN A 365 -18.67 -30.64 10.55
N PRO A 366 -18.78 -31.98 10.61
CA PRO A 366 -17.73 -32.84 11.19
C PRO A 366 -16.45 -32.93 10.33
N HIS A 367 -16.54 -32.62 9.02
CA HIS A 367 -15.38 -32.57 8.13
C HIS A 367 -14.55 -31.30 8.31
N LYS A 368 -15.15 -30.28 8.91
CA LYS A 368 -14.49 -28.99 9.14
C LYS A 368 -14.04 -28.83 10.58
N PHE A 369 -14.83 -29.32 11.54
CA PHE A 369 -14.58 -29.11 12.97
C PHE A 369 -14.58 -30.42 13.78
N GLY A 370 -13.53 -30.58 14.59
CA GLY A 370 -13.54 -31.54 15.72
C GLY A 370 -13.94 -30.76 16.98
N ILE A 371 -14.97 -31.24 17.70
CA ILE A 371 -15.57 -30.56 18.84
C ILE A 371 -15.24 -31.28 20.14
N TRP A 372 -14.82 -30.49 21.14
CA TRP A 372 -14.68 -30.90 22.53
C TRP A 372 -15.58 -30.06 23.41
N VAL A 373 -16.24 -30.67 24.40
CA VAL A 373 -17.02 -29.96 25.40
C VAL A 373 -16.54 -30.38 26.78
N ASP A 374 -16.13 -29.41 27.60
CA ASP A 374 -15.53 -29.61 28.91
C ASP A 374 -14.41 -30.70 28.90
N GLY A 375 -13.52 -30.61 27.90
CA GLY A 375 -12.39 -31.53 27.69
C GLY A 375 -12.74 -32.89 27.09
N LYS A 376 -14.01 -33.20 26.83
CA LYS A 376 -14.45 -34.47 26.25
C LYS A 376 -14.75 -34.32 24.76
N ARG A 377 -14.13 -35.16 23.92
CA ARG A 377 -14.39 -35.15 22.48
C ARG A 377 -15.81 -35.63 22.17
N LEU A 378 -16.56 -34.84 21.42
CA LEU A 378 -17.84 -35.22 20.87
C LEU A 378 -17.65 -35.92 19.51
N ARG A 379 -18.40 -37.01 19.27
CA ARG A 379 -18.41 -37.71 17.97
C ARG A 379 -19.80 -37.65 17.35
N GLY A 380 -19.85 -37.51 16.02
CA GLY A 380 -21.10 -37.47 15.27
C GLY A 380 -22.02 -36.32 15.67
N LYS A 381 -23.28 -36.60 15.96
CA LYS A 381 -24.30 -35.60 16.35
C LYS A 381 -24.25 -35.21 17.85
N GLY A 382 -23.12 -35.43 18.53
CA GLY A 382 -23.02 -35.14 19.98
C GLY A 382 -23.22 -33.67 20.34
N LEU A 383 -23.01 -32.71 19.41
CA LEU A 383 -23.26 -31.29 19.64
C LEU A 383 -24.75 -30.96 19.76
N ASP A 384 -25.64 -31.78 19.18
CA ASP A 384 -27.10 -31.59 19.25
C ASP A 384 -27.64 -31.78 20.70
N SER A 385 -26.85 -32.38 21.60
CA SER A 385 -27.20 -32.51 23.00
C SER A 385 -27.04 -31.24 23.84
N TYR A 386 -26.44 -30.20 23.26
CA TYR A 386 -26.19 -28.92 23.90
C TYR A 386 -26.92 -27.80 23.18
N ARG A 387 -27.31 -26.79 23.94
CA ARG A 387 -27.85 -25.54 23.37
C ARG A 387 -26.71 -24.54 23.24
N ARG A 388 -26.79 -23.67 22.24
CA ARG A 388 -25.84 -22.58 22.03
C ARG A 388 -25.60 -21.73 23.29
N THR A 389 -26.66 -21.52 24.07
CA THR A 389 -26.66 -20.77 25.34
C THR A 389 -25.95 -21.47 26.49
N ASP A 390 -25.74 -22.77 26.40
CA ASP A 390 -25.05 -23.55 27.44
C ASP A 390 -23.52 -23.34 27.39
N ILE A 391 -23.02 -22.84 26.24
CA ILE A 391 -21.61 -22.57 26.05
C ILE A 391 -21.29 -21.13 26.46
N VAL A 392 -20.42 -21.00 27.47
CA VAL A 392 -20.03 -19.70 28.05
C VAL A 392 -18.63 -19.27 27.71
N ALA A 393 -17.79 -20.19 27.21
CA ALA A 393 -16.48 -19.90 26.67
C ALA A 393 -16.14 -20.90 25.54
N PHE A 394 -15.33 -20.48 24.61
CA PHE A 394 -14.84 -21.38 23.57
C PHE A 394 -13.48 -20.90 23.02
N SER A 395 -12.67 -21.84 22.59
CA SER A 395 -11.43 -21.58 21.87
C SER A 395 -11.33 -22.51 20.66
N GLY A 396 -10.49 -22.15 19.68
CA GLY A 396 -10.31 -22.97 18.50
C GLY A 396 -8.91 -22.87 17.94
N SER A 397 -8.39 -23.97 17.40
CA SER A 397 -7.10 -24.04 16.77
C SER A 397 -7.17 -24.74 15.41
N TYR A 398 -6.29 -24.32 14.48
CA TYR A 398 -6.13 -24.98 13.18
C TYR A 398 -5.26 -26.24 13.34
N VAL A 399 -5.73 -27.36 12.80
CA VAL A 399 -5.00 -28.63 12.82
C VAL A 399 -4.12 -28.74 11.58
N HIS A 400 -2.80 -28.70 11.76
CA HIS A 400 -1.85 -28.83 10.65
C HIS A 400 -1.91 -30.22 10.01
N LYS A 401 -1.58 -30.32 8.71
CA LYS A 401 -1.65 -31.58 7.94
C LYS A 401 -0.99 -32.78 8.63
N ASN A 402 0.14 -32.55 9.32
CA ASN A 402 0.89 -33.62 10.00
C ASN A 402 0.24 -34.10 11.29
N ALA A 403 -0.73 -33.36 11.83
CA ALA A 403 -1.44 -33.69 13.09
C ALA A 403 -2.90 -34.10 12.84
N ARG A 404 -3.34 -34.14 11.58
CA ARG A 404 -4.71 -34.59 11.24
C ARG A 404 -4.82 -36.08 11.40
N GLN A 405 -5.78 -36.50 12.23
CA GLN A 405 -6.20 -37.88 12.31
C GLN A 405 -6.95 -38.32 11.05
N PRO A 406 -7.16 -39.62 10.81
CA PRO A 406 -7.87 -40.13 9.63
C PRO A 406 -9.26 -39.51 9.37
N GLU A 407 -9.89 -38.96 10.41
CA GLU A 407 -11.21 -38.31 10.34
C GLU A 407 -11.19 -36.87 9.77
N GLY A 408 -9.99 -36.31 9.54
CA GLY A 408 -9.79 -35.24 8.55
C GLY A 408 -10.33 -33.84 8.86
N TYR A 409 -10.71 -33.44 10.07
CA TYR A 409 -11.17 -32.09 10.39
C TYR A 409 -10.05 -31.04 10.32
N LEU A 410 -10.42 -29.81 9.98
CA LEU A 410 -9.51 -28.70 9.77
C LEU A 410 -9.25 -27.89 11.04
N TYR A 411 -10.25 -27.81 11.92
CA TYR A 411 -10.23 -27.00 13.13
C TYR A 411 -10.63 -27.84 14.32
N GLN A 412 -9.92 -27.68 15.43
CA GLN A 412 -10.34 -28.17 16.74
C GLN A 412 -11.02 -27.03 17.49
N MET A 413 -12.20 -27.30 18.06
CA MET A 413 -12.95 -26.34 18.88
C MET A 413 -13.14 -26.91 20.27
N ASP A 414 -12.70 -26.18 21.27
CA ASP A 414 -12.88 -26.49 22.69
C ASP A 414 -13.97 -25.56 23.23
N LEU A 415 -15.09 -26.13 23.61
CA LEU A 415 -16.29 -25.48 24.14
C LEU A 415 -16.39 -25.74 25.65
N THR A 416 -16.69 -24.70 26.40
CA THR A 416 -16.79 -24.80 27.87
C THR A 416 -18.21 -24.40 28.30
N THR A 417 -18.86 -25.31 29.01
CA THR A 417 -20.17 -25.07 29.62
C THR A 417 -20.06 -24.21 30.89
N GLN A 418 -21.18 -23.76 31.43
CA GLN A 418 -21.22 -23.00 32.69
C GLN A 418 -20.57 -23.83 33.85
N LYS A 419 -20.80 -25.13 33.88
CA LYS A 419 -20.22 -26.03 34.89
C LYS A 419 -18.70 -26.21 34.66
N GLY A 420 -18.29 -26.47 33.42
CA GLY A 420 -16.88 -26.61 33.06
C GLY A 420 -16.10 -25.32 33.33
N TYR A 421 -16.69 -24.16 33.05
CA TYR A 421 -16.07 -22.86 33.33
C TYR A 421 -15.88 -22.62 34.84
N ALA A 422 -16.85 -22.97 35.66
CA ALA A 422 -16.71 -22.86 37.11
C ALA A 422 -15.57 -23.77 37.65
N GLN A 423 -15.36 -24.94 37.05
CA GLN A 423 -14.24 -25.82 37.36
C GLN A 423 -12.91 -25.21 36.86
N GLU A 424 -12.83 -24.70 35.63
CA GLU A 424 -11.64 -24.03 35.08
C GLU A 424 -11.20 -22.87 35.97
N VAL A 425 -12.14 -22.07 36.49
CA VAL A 425 -11.85 -20.96 37.42
C VAL A 425 -11.22 -21.45 38.72
N ARG A 426 -11.75 -22.54 39.30
CA ARG A 426 -11.19 -23.13 40.54
C ARG A 426 -9.79 -23.69 40.32
N GLU A 427 -9.62 -24.48 39.26
CA GLU A 427 -8.32 -25.08 38.89
C GLU A 427 -7.28 -23.98 38.60
N HIS A 428 -7.67 -22.92 37.94
CA HIS A 428 -6.79 -21.77 37.66
C HIS A 428 -6.40 -21.01 38.94
N GLN A 429 -7.29 -20.92 39.94
CA GLN A 429 -6.95 -20.31 41.24
C GLN A 429 -6.02 -21.16 42.06
N GLU A 430 -6.21 -22.49 42.04
CA GLU A 430 -5.45 -23.44 42.82
C GLU A 430 -4.09 -23.80 42.18
N SER A 431 -4.07 -24.02 40.86
CA SER A 431 -2.87 -24.43 40.12
C SER A 431 -2.91 -23.98 38.67
N PRO A 432 -2.58 -22.70 38.38
CA PRO A 432 -2.57 -22.21 37.01
C PRO A 432 -1.50 -22.92 36.18
N PHE A 433 -1.78 -23.12 34.88
CA PHE A 433 -0.76 -23.63 33.97
C PHE A 433 0.29 -22.54 33.74
N MET A 434 1.56 -22.84 34.06
CA MET A 434 2.70 -21.96 33.95
C MET A 434 3.79 -22.59 33.08
N VAL A 435 4.36 -21.78 32.18
CA VAL A 435 5.45 -22.21 31.29
C VAL A 435 6.53 -21.16 31.17
N VAL A 436 7.81 -21.57 31.16
CA VAL A 436 8.92 -20.66 30.85
C VAL A 436 9.02 -20.50 29.33
N ILE A 437 8.85 -19.28 28.83
CA ILE A 437 9.03 -18.98 27.40
C ILE A 437 10.50 -18.67 27.14
N LYS A 438 11.28 -19.68 26.70
CA LYS A 438 12.66 -19.47 26.25
C LYS A 438 12.65 -19.05 24.76
N ASP A 439 13.38 -18.00 24.42
CA ASP A 439 13.71 -17.69 23.02
C ASP A 439 14.67 -18.78 22.49
N VAL A 440 14.10 -19.83 21.91
CA VAL A 440 14.89 -20.89 21.27
C VAL A 440 15.18 -20.46 19.84
N PRO A 441 16.45 -20.32 19.41
CA PRO A 441 16.78 -20.10 18.01
C PRO A 441 16.30 -21.34 17.22
N MET A 442 15.52 -21.11 16.17
CA MET A 442 15.04 -22.18 15.26
C MET A 442 16.21 -23.07 14.84
N PRO A 443 16.11 -24.40 14.95
CA PRO A 443 17.16 -25.28 14.47
C PRO A 443 17.32 -25.07 12.97
N LYS A 444 18.54 -24.70 12.53
CA LYS A 444 18.90 -24.61 11.10
C LYS A 444 18.53 -25.92 10.43
N LYS A 445 17.70 -25.87 9.37
CA LYS A 445 17.38 -27.03 8.53
C LYS A 445 18.69 -27.67 8.10
N ARG A 446 18.95 -28.90 8.56
CA ARG A 446 20.04 -29.73 8.06
C ARG A 446 19.86 -29.88 6.55
N GLY A 447 20.81 -29.34 5.79
CA GLY A 447 20.88 -29.54 4.35
C GLY A 447 20.90 -31.03 4.04
N LYS A 448 20.08 -31.43 3.07
CA LYS A 448 20.13 -32.79 2.51
C LYS A 448 21.54 -33.01 1.97
N SER A 449 22.30 -33.89 2.61
CA SER A 449 23.54 -34.47 2.08
C SER A 449 23.19 -35.15 0.75
N GLN A 450 23.71 -34.64 -0.34
CA GLN A 450 23.75 -35.36 -1.61
C GLN A 450 24.66 -36.58 -1.38
N LYS A 451 24.12 -37.78 -1.45
CA LYS A 451 24.90 -39.00 -1.73
C LYS A 451 24.98 -39.15 -3.24
N LYS A 452 26.23 -39.39 -3.66
CA LYS A 452 26.62 -39.82 -5.00
C LYS A 452 25.77 -40.97 -5.53
#